data_ade36eaa8077791e20ac29f71f911a08
#
_entry.id   ade36eaa8077791e20ac29f71f911a08
#
_cell.length_a   1.000
_cell.length_b   1.000
_cell.length_c   1.000
_cell.angle_alpha   90.00
_cell.angle_beta   90.00
_cell.angle_gamma   90.00
#
_symmetry.space_group_name_H-M   'P 1'
#
loop_
_entity.id
_entity.type
_entity.pdbx_description
1 polymer ?
#
loop_
_entity_poly.entity_id
_entity_poly.type
_entity_poly.pdbx_seq_one_letter_code
_entity_poly.pdbx_strand_id
1 'polypeptide(L)'
;MKRMKSLLALGLALAMAAFCLTGCSGSSEEEAESQAVEETYIASQAGGSITWPEGLDTSAAFATQLDEATGTLYVVFNSVQNRFTNYFTPVGDSITVTSYATSEKDTATKQYLVTLWEETENGRAYVNGHTIEFATGGDCASATFDGLTPGKNYKIGIAYMSGVYRISGGLSVGGLSGAQALDVDNTEAA
;
A
#
# COMPACT_ATOMS: atom_id res chain seq x y z
N MET A 1 -7.18 -31.92 48.42
CA MET A 1 -6.41 -30.96 49.24
C MET A 1 -6.19 -29.68 48.43
N LYS A 2 -6.78 -28.59 48.91
CA LYS A 2 -6.32 -27.19 49.04
C LYS A 2 -5.73 -26.56 47.76
N ARG A 3 -6.52 -25.68 47.08
CA ARG A 3 -6.56 -24.21 47.26
C ARG A 3 -5.18 -23.56 47.00
N MET A 4 -5.06 -22.63 46.03
CA MET A 4 -5.31 -21.22 46.33
C MET A 4 -5.35 -20.37 45.05
N LYS A 5 -6.28 -19.46 45.06
CA LYS A 5 -6.50 -18.32 44.17
C LYS A 5 -5.42 -17.27 44.42
N SER A 6 -5.02 -16.51 43.37
CA SER A 6 -4.58 -15.16 43.61
C SER A 6 -4.96 -14.28 42.41
N LEU A 7 -5.95 -13.44 42.64
CA LEU A 7 -6.28 -12.22 41.94
C LEU A 7 -5.26 -11.15 42.32
N LEU A 8 -4.77 -10.39 41.36
CA LEU A 8 -4.25 -9.07 41.63
C LEU A 8 -4.67 -8.14 40.50
N ALA A 9 -5.74 -7.42 40.78
CA ALA A 9 -6.10 -6.15 40.15
C ALA A 9 -5.36 -5.06 40.93
N LEU A 10 -4.92 -4.05 40.24
CA LEU A 10 -4.70 -2.66 40.71
C LEU A 10 -3.78 -2.00 39.67
N GLY A 11 -3.95 -0.80 39.24
CA GLY A 11 -4.75 0.31 39.70
C GLY A 11 -4.56 1.47 38.78
N LEU A 12 -5.66 2.04 38.56
CA LEU A 12 -5.90 3.31 37.88
C LEU A 12 -5.21 4.45 38.66
N ALA A 13 -4.41 5.24 38.02
CA ALA A 13 -3.98 6.53 38.54
C ALA A 13 -4.41 7.65 37.61
N LEU A 14 -5.54 8.23 37.95
CA LEU A 14 -6.08 9.47 37.42
C LEU A 14 -5.25 10.63 38.04
N ALA A 15 -4.57 11.41 37.21
CA ALA A 15 -4.05 12.69 37.60
C ALA A 15 -4.74 13.80 36.78
N MET A 16 -5.82 14.33 37.32
CA MET A 16 -6.41 15.59 36.90
C MET A 16 -5.52 16.72 37.41
N ALA A 17 -4.96 17.51 36.54
CA ALA A 17 -4.45 18.84 36.87
C ALA A 17 -5.37 19.85 36.17
N ALA A 18 -6.29 20.40 36.95
CA ALA A 18 -7.06 21.57 36.56
C ALA A 18 -6.16 22.81 36.64
N PHE A 19 -5.96 23.48 35.51
CA PHE A 19 -5.53 24.87 35.49
C PHE A 19 -6.64 25.71 34.90
N CYS A 20 -7.36 26.38 35.81
CA CYS A 20 -8.18 27.53 35.48
C CYS A 20 -7.25 28.75 35.34
N LEU A 21 -7.24 29.35 34.15
CA LEU A 21 -6.88 30.76 34.04
C LEU A 21 -7.88 31.43 33.11
N THR A 22 -8.58 32.36 33.65
CA THR A 22 -9.50 33.30 33.06
C THR A 22 -8.80 34.27 32.12
N GLY A 23 -9.40 34.57 30.99
CA GLY A 23 -9.16 35.84 30.36
C GLY A 23 -9.28 35.90 28.84
N CYS A 24 -10.30 36.59 28.39
CA CYS A 24 -10.47 37.32 27.14
C CYS A 24 -10.76 36.59 25.82
N SER A 25 -12.05 36.65 25.51
CA SER A 25 -12.64 37.12 24.24
C SER A 25 -11.77 37.07 22.97
N GLY A 26 -12.10 36.17 22.09
CA GLY A 26 -11.64 36.13 20.72
C GLY A 26 -12.17 34.85 20.05
N SER A 27 -13.28 34.99 19.32
CA SER A 27 -13.82 33.92 18.52
C SER A 27 -12.87 33.59 17.37
N SER A 28 -12.21 32.46 17.45
CA SER A 28 -11.73 31.71 16.31
C SER A 28 -12.04 30.25 16.59
N GLU A 29 -12.97 29.72 15.82
CA GLU A 29 -13.22 28.30 15.71
C GLU A 29 -11.92 27.66 15.16
N GLU A 30 -11.09 27.12 16.04
CA GLU A 30 -10.08 26.15 15.63
C GLU A 30 -10.81 24.88 15.25
N GLU A 31 -11.03 24.69 13.95
CA GLU A 31 -11.28 23.39 13.39
C GLU A 31 -10.11 22.50 13.78
N ALA A 32 -10.33 21.61 14.71
CA ALA A 32 -9.41 20.51 14.99
C ALA A 32 -9.38 19.65 13.73
N GLU A 33 -8.43 19.89 12.84
CA GLU A 33 -8.06 18.95 11.79
C GLU A 33 -7.71 17.65 12.50
N SER A 34 -8.65 16.71 12.46
CA SER A 34 -8.41 15.32 12.76
C SER A 34 -7.41 14.82 11.70
N GLN A 35 -6.14 14.85 12.03
CA GLN A 35 -5.13 14.14 11.27
C GLN A 35 -5.53 12.66 11.34
N ALA A 36 -6.12 12.18 10.24
CA ALA A 36 -6.32 10.75 10.05
C ALA A 36 -4.94 10.10 10.11
N VAL A 37 -4.72 9.27 11.12
CA VAL A 37 -3.53 8.44 11.22
C VAL A 37 -3.59 7.51 10.00
N GLU A 38 -2.67 7.68 9.05
CA GLU A 38 -2.55 6.75 7.94
C GLU A 38 -2.15 5.39 8.51
N GLU A 39 -3.09 4.46 8.46
CA GLU A 39 -2.80 3.06 8.81
C GLU A 39 -1.98 2.46 7.67
N THR A 40 -0.69 2.27 7.91
CA THR A 40 0.20 1.56 6.99
C THR A 40 0.21 0.10 7.38
N TYR A 41 -0.15 -0.78 6.44
CA TYR A 41 -0.11 -2.22 6.64
C TYR A 41 1.24 -2.78 6.20
N ILE A 42 1.82 -3.66 7.04
CA ILE A 42 3.04 -4.40 6.68
C ILE A 42 2.64 -5.69 6.01
N ALA A 43 3.16 -5.93 4.80
CA ALA A 43 2.90 -7.16 4.08
C ALA A 43 3.44 -8.38 4.85
N SER A 44 2.62 -9.41 4.98
CA SER A 44 3.05 -10.67 5.57
C SER A 44 3.91 -11.45 4.57
N GLN A 45 4.98 -12.08 5.05
CA GLN A 45 5.78 -12.97 4.20
C GLN A 45 4.93 -14.18 3.81
N ALA A 46 4.63 -14.30 2.52
CA ALA A 46 3.78 -15.38 2.01
C ALA A 46 4.57 -16.63 1.64
N GLY A 47 5.90 -16.59 1.60
CA GLY A 47 6.73 -17.69 1.13
C GLY A 47 6.27 -18.18 -0.24
N GLY A 48 6.83 -17.67 -1.32
CA GLY A 48 6.43 -18.04 -2.67
C GLY A 48 7.22 -17.25 -3.72
N SER A 49 6.84 -17.44 -4.97
CA SER A 49 7.39 -16.67 -6.09
C SER A 49 6.24 -16.28 -7.02
N ILE A 50 6.37 -15.16 -7.70
CA ILE A 50 5.46 -14.79 -8.78
C ILE A 50 5.84 -15.64 -9.99
N THR A 51 4.88 -16.43 -10.50
CA THR A 51 5.04 -17.14 -11.78
C THR A 51 4.59 -16.22 -12.88
N TRP A 52 5.52 -15.81 -13.73
CA TRP A 52 5.24 -14.88 -14.82
C TRP A 52 4.47 -15.53 -15.94
N PRO A 53 3.46 -14.85 -16.53
CA PRO A 53 2.76 -15.35 -17.71
C PRO A 53 3.67 -15.36 -18.94
N GLU A 54 3.37 -16.23 -19.88
CA GLU A 54 4.10 -16.28 -21.15
C GLU A 54 3.93 -14.94 -21.91
N GLY A 55 5.03 -14.47 -22.48
CA GLY A 55 5.05 -13.23 -23.27
C GLY A 55 5.33 -11.95 -22.47
N LEU A 56 5.31 -11.97 -21.14
CA LEU A 56 5.70 -10.80 -20.36
C LEU A 56 7.21 -10.59 -20.41
N ASP A 57 7.65 -9.41 -20.88
CA ASP A 57 9.07 -9.06 -20.91
C ASP A 57 9.56 -8.69 -19.50
N THR A 58 10.18 -9.66 -18.83
CA THR A 58 10.75 -9.47 -17.48
C THR A 58 12.03 -8.63 -17.45
N SER A 59 12.58 -8.28 -18.61
CA SER A 59 13.77 -7.41 -18.73
C SER A 59 13.39 -5.94 -18.97
N ALA A 60 12.14 -5.66 -19.29
CA ALA A 60 11.66 -4.30 -19.50
C ALA A 60 11.84 -3.43 -18.26
N ALA A 61 12.08 -2.13 -18.44
CA ALA A 61 12.14 -1.18 -17.33
C ALA A 61 10.82 -1.14 -16.54
N PHE A 62 9.69 -1.26 -17.28
CA PHE A 62 8.37 -1.41 -16.70
C PHE A 62 7.47 -2.11 -17.73
N ALA A 63 6.83 -3.19 -17.31
CA ALA A 63 5.90 -3.93 -18.16
C ALA A 63 4.73 -4.44 -17.34
N THR A 64 3.54 -4.49 -17.96
CA THR A 64 2.33 -5.05 -17.35
C THR A 64 1.65 -6.02 -18.31
N GLN A 65 1.06 -7.07 -17.77
CA GLN A 65 0.25 -8.02 -18.52
C GLN A 65 -0.90 -8.51 -17.65
N LEU A 66 -2.12 -8.40 -18.17
CA LEU A 66 -3.29 -9.02 -17.55
C LEU A 66 -3.42 -10.47 -18.05
N ASP A 67 -3.52 -11.41 -17.15
CA ASP A 67 -4.01 -12.75 -17.42
C ASP A 67 -5.53 -12.76 -17.16
N GLU A 68 -6.29 -12.71 -18.24
CA GLU A 68 -7.76 -12.69 -18.17
C GLU A 68 -8.34 -13.99 -17.59
N ALA A 69 -7.63 -15.12 -17.75
CA ALA A 69 -8.11 -16.42 -17.28
C ALA A 69 -8.10 -16.51 -15.75
N THR A 70 -7.13 -15.86 -15.11
CA THR A 70 -6.99 -15.85 -13.65
C THR A 70 -7.45 -14.53 -13.03
N GLY A 71 -7.74 -13.50 -13.81
CA GLY A 71 -8.04 -12.16 -13.33
C GLY A 71 -6.86 -11.56 -12.55
N THR A 72 -5.63 -11.77 -13.05
CA THR A 72 -4.41 -11.31 -12.39
C THR A 72 -3.61 -10.38 -13.28
N LEU A 73 -3.33 -9.18 -12.80
CA LEU A 73 -2.40 -8.24 -13.43
C LEU A 73 -0.99 -8.51 -12.92
N TYR A 74 -0.07 -8.78 -13.83
CA TYR A 74 1.35 -8.93 -13.55
C TYR A 74 2.10 -7.65 -13.92
N VAL A 75 3.05 -7.26 -13.10
CA VAL A 75 3.84 -6.04 -13.24
C VAL A 75 5.31 -6.35 -12.99
N VAL A 76 6.15 -6.03 -13.94
CA VAL A 76 7.62 -6.05 -13.81
C VAL A 76 8.10 -4.61 -13.71
N PHE A 77 9.04 -4.37 -12.82
CA PHE A 77 9.70 -3.08 -12.71
C PHE A 77 11.19 -3.25 -12.46
N ASN A 78 12.00 -2.54 -13.25
CA ASN A 78 13.46 -2.57 -13.17
C ASN A 78 13.99 -1.15 -13.07
N SER A 79 14.79 -0.91 -12.03
CA SER A 79 15.43 0.39 -11.75
C SER A 79 14.41 1.54 -11.65
N VAL A 80 13.38 1.36 -10.80
CA VAL A 80 12.34 2.37 -10.57
C VAL A 80 12.45 3.01 -9.19
N GLN A 81 12.01 4.26 -9.07
CA GLN A 81 11.72 4.92 -7.80
C GLN A 81 10.23 5.05 -7.57
N ASN A 82 9.54 5.61 -8.55
CA ASN A 82 8.11 5.84 -8.50
C ASN A 82 7.50 5.42 -9.84
N ARG A 83 6.48 4.56 -9.82
CA ARG A 83 5.72 4.14 -11.00
C ARG A 83 4.29 3.83 -10.64
N PHE A 84 3.40 4.06 -11.61
CA PHE A 84 2.02 3.59 -11.54
C PHE A 84 1.80 2.44 -12.53
N THR A 85 0.93 1.52 -12.14
CA THR A 85 0.38 0.54 -13.08
C THR A 85 -0.66 1.20 -13.99
N ASN A 86 -1.13 0.47 -15.00
CA ASN A 86 -2.40 0.75 -15.66
C ASN A 86 -3.57 0.64 -14.65
N TYR A 87 -4.70 1.24 -15.01
CA TYR A 87 -5.93 1.06 -14.27
C TYR A 87 -6.46 -0.36 -14.44
N PHE A 88 -7.06 -0.89 -13.41
CA PHE A 88 -7.73 -2.18 -13.38
C PHE A 88 -9.07 -2.07 -12.63
N THR A 89 -9.95 -3.03 -12.86
CA THR A 89 -11.27 -3.11 -12.24
C THR A 89 -11.32 -4.35 -11.36
N PRO A 90 -11.55 -4.24 -10.03
CA PRO A 90 -11.74 -5.39 -9.16
C PRO A 90 -13.05 -6.12 -9.46
N VAL A 91 -13.07 -7.44 -9.20
CA VAL A 91 -14.30 -8.25 -9.26
C VAL A 91 -15.19 -7.98 -8.05
N GLY A 92 -14.57 -7.84 -6.88
CA GLY A 92 -15.24 -7.67 -5.58
C GLY A 92 -14.79 -6.41 -4.87
N ASP A 93 -14.91 -6.43 -3.57
CA ASP A 93 -14.54 -5.35 -2.65
C ASP A 93 -13.10 -5.45 -2.13
N SER A 94 -12.33 -6.39 -2.66
CA SER A 94 -10.93 -6.58 -2.27
C SER A 94 -10.07 -7.08 -3.41
N ILE A 95 -8.77 -6.81 -3.33
CA ILE A 95 -7.72 -7.33 -4.22
C ILE A 95 -6.55 -7.83 -3.38
N THR A 96 -5.88 -8.87 -3.84
CA THR A 96 -4.64 -9.36 -3.22
C THR A 96 -3.43 -8.91 -4.03
N VAL A 97 -2.49 -8.28 -3.35
CA VAL A 97 -1.21 -7.87 -3.93
C VAL A 97 -0.12 -8.76 -3.40
N THR A 98 0.65 -9.39 -4.30
CA THR A 98 1.89 -10.10 -3.96
C THR A 98 3.04 -9.38 -4.63
N SER A 99 4.11 -9.08 -3.90
CA SER A 99 5.22 -8.31 -4.44
C SER A 99 6.55 -8.70 -3.82
N TYR A 100 7.63 -8.48 -4.57
CA TYR A 100 9.00 -8.56 -4.10
C TYR A 100 9.84 -7.50 -4.81
N ALA A 101 10.88 -7.01 -4.14
CA ALA A 101 11.87 -6.15 -4.77
C ALA A 101 13.24 -6.29 -4.12
N THR A 102 14.27 -5.93 -4.90
CA THR A 102 15.63 -5.72 -4.41
C THR A 102 16.06 -4.28 -4.69
N SER A 103 16.80 -3.69 -3.77
CA SER A 103 17.43 -2.39 -3.98
C SER A 103 18.78 -2.55 -4.68
N GLU A 104 19.13 -1.59 -5.53
CA GLU A 104 20.44 -1.53 -6.21
C GLU A 104 21.62 -1.53 -5.24
N LYS A 105 21.42 -1.04 -4.04
CA LYS A 105 22.41 -0.97 -2.98
C LYS A 105 21.83 -1.38 -1.65
N ASP A 106 22.66 -1.91 -0.79
CA ASP A 106 22.31 -2.09 0.61
C ASP A 106 22.26 -0.72 1.31
N THR A 107 21.05 -0.20 1.48
CA THR A 107 20.76 1.12 2.03
C THR A 107 20.05 1.02 3.37
N ALA A 108 19.94 2.15 4.07
CA ALA A 108 19.11 2.23 5.29
C ALA A 108 17.62 2.04 4.99
N THR A 109 17.15 2.41 3.79
CA THR A 109 15.77 2.22 3.36
C THR A 109 15.57 0.77 2.91
N LYS A 110 14.91 -0.02 3.75
CA LYS A 110 14.69 -1.46 3.54
C LYS A 110 13.29 -1.79 3.06
N GLN A 111 12.47 -0.77 2.79
CA GLN A 111 11.07 -0.92 2.43
C GLN A 111 10.73 -0.06 1.23
N TYR A 112 9.72 -0.47 0.51
CA TYR A 112 9.04 0.33 -0.52
C TYR A 112 7.54 0.26 -0.28
N LEU A 113 6.83 1.25 -0.79
CA LEU A 113 5.41 1.41 -0.59
C LEU A 113 4.67 0.94 -1.84
N VAL A 114 3.59 0.23 -1.62
CA VAL A 114 2.57 -0.08 -2.61
C VAL A 114 1.30 0.61 -2.19
N THR A 115 0.83 1.56 -2.98
CA THR A 115 -0.30 2.43 -2.66
C THR A 115 -1.43 2.22 -3.65
N LEU A 116 -2.67 2.38 -3.20
CA LEU A 116 -3.84 2.26 -4.05
C LEU A 116 -4.39 3.63 -4.42
N TRP A 117 -4.73 3.80 -5.70
CA TRP A 117 -5.27 5.03 -6.26
C TRP A 117 -6.54 4.72 -7.06
N GLU A 118 -7.58 5.51 -6.84
CA GLU A 118 -8.84 5.42 -7.58
C GLU A 118 -8.84 6.38 -8.77
N GLU A 119 -9.41 5.96 -9.90
CA GLU A 119 -9.68 6.83 -11.04
C GLU A 119 -10.81 7.80 -10.69
N THR A 120 -10.60 9.08 -10.99
CA THR A 120 -11.59 10.13 -10.77
C THR A 120 -11.76 10.96 -12.06
N GLU A 121 -12.80 11.78 -12.12
CA GLU A 121 -13.02 12.70 -13.26
C GLU A 121 -11.85 13.68 -13.49
N ASN A 122 -11.07 13.96 -12.43
CA ASN A 122 -9.94 14.88 -12.46
C ASN A 122 -8.58 14.16 -12.51
N GLY A 123 -8.54 12.87 -12.84
CA GLY A 123 -7.36 12.05 -12.91
C GLY A 123 -7.35 10.93 -11.88
N ARG A 124 -6.62 11.07 -10.78
CA ARG A 124 -6.55 10.04 -9.74
C ARG A 124 -6.64 10.63 -8.34
N ALA A 125 -7.16 9.87 -7.41
CA ALA A 125 -7.14 10.17 -5.97
C ALA A 125 -6.52 9.01 -5.20
N TYR A 126 -5.67 9.33 -4.22
CA TYR A 126 -5.16 8.34 -3.28
C TYR A 126 -6.31 7.81 -2.41
N VAL A 127 -6.35 6.49 -2.23
CA VAL A 127 -7.33 5.85 -1.35
C VAL A 127 -6.75 5.81 0.06
N ASN A 128 -7.26 6.67 0.94
CA ASN A 128 -6.77 6.80 2.31
C ASN A 128 -6.74 5.47 3.05
N GLY A 129 -5.66 5.21 3.78
CA GLY A 129 -5.47 3.96 4.52
C GLY A 129 -5.05 2.77 3.64
N HIS A 130 -4.81 2.96 2.33
CA HIS A 130 -4.44 1.89 1.41
C HIS A 130 -2.97 2.00 0.98
N THR A 131 -2.09 1.93 1.97
CA THR A 131 -0.63 1.80 1.78
C THR A 131 -0.14 0.51 2.42
N ILE A 132 0.63 -0.27 1.68
CA ILE A 132 1.28 -1.49 2.15
C ILE A 132 2.79 -1.31 2.04
N GLU A 133 3.52 -1.62 3.11
CA GLU A 133 4.97 -1.67 3.12
C GLU A 133 5.47 -3.07 2.78
N PHE A 134 6.35 -3.16 1.79
CA PHE A 134 7.05 -4.37 1.39
C PHE A 134 8.55 -4.22 1.63
N ALA A 135 9.21 -5.30 2.04
CA ALA A 135 10.66 -5.31 2.24
C ALA A 135 11.42 -5.38 0.89
N THR A 136 12.61 -4.76 0.84
CA THR A 136 13.52 -4.81 -0.33
C THR A 136 14.49 -5.99 -0.28
N GLY A 137 14.19 -7.05 0.48
CA GLY A 137 15.05 -8.22 0.64
C GLY A 137 15.01 -9.23 -0.50
N GLY A 138 14.09 -9.07 -1.46
CA GLY A 138 13.87 -9.99 -2.57
C GLY A 138 12.87 -11.11 -2.28
N ASP A 139 12.41 -11.25 -1.03
CA ASP A 139 11.39 -12.23 -0.66
C ASP A 139 10.01 -11.76 -1.08
N CYS A 140 9.18 -12.70 -1.58
CA CYS A 140 7.78 -12.41 -1.86
C CYS A 140 6.98 -12.27 -0.57
N ALA A 141 6.15 -11.23 -0.54
CA ALA A 141 5.15 -11.04 0.50
C ALA A 141 3.79 -10.71 -0.13
N SER A 142 2.71 -10.90 0.61
CA SER A 142 1.36 -10.61 0.13
C SER A 142 0.60 -9.80 1.17
N ALA A 143 -0.31 -8.98 0.67
CA ALA A 143 -1.29 -8.28 1.47
C ALA A 143 -2.55 -8.00 0.65
N THR A 144 -3.62 -7.59 1.32
CA THR A 144 -4.92 -7.34 0.70
C THR A 144 -5.31 -5.89 0.89
N PHE A 145 -5.83 -5.28 -0.16
CA PHE A 145 -6.59 -4.04 -0.07
C PHE A 145 -8.07 -4.38 -0.04
N ASP A 146 -8.76 -3.97 1.02
CA ASP A 146 -10.18 -4.20 1.25
C ASP A 146 -10.99 -2.90 1.10
N GLY A 147 -12.32 -3.00 1.08
CA GLY A 147 -13.21 -1.85 1.05
C GLY A 147 -13.30 -1.16 -0.32
N LEU A 148 -12.93 -1.86 -1.39
CA LEU A 148 -13.03 -1.34 -2.75
C LEU A 148 -14.49 -1.30 -3.22
N THR A 149 -14.79 -0.38 -4.11
CA THR A 149 -16.09 -0.29 -4.76
C THR A 149 -16.07 -1.07 -6.07
N PRO A 150 -16.85 -2.15 -6.22
CA PRO A 150 -16.93 -2.89 -7.46
C PRO A 150 -17.31 -2.00 -8.65
N GLY A 151 -16.66 -2.21 -9.79
CA GLY A 151 -16.90 -1.44 -11.01
C GLY A 151 -16.17 -0.10 -11.11
N LYS A 152 -15.49 0.36 -10.05
CA LYS A 152 -14.55 1.46 -10.13
C LYS A 152 -13.19 0.99 -10.60
N ASN A 153 -12.44 1.90 -11.19
CA ASN A 153 -11.08 1.62 -11.65
C ASN A 153 -10.06 2.12 -10.61
N TYR A 154 -9.06 1.29 -10.40
CA TYR A 154 -7.96 1.54 -9.49
C TYR A 154 -6.62 1.31 -10.16
N LYS A 155 -5.56 1.85 -9.62
CA LYS A 155 -4.18 1.52 -10.00
C LYS A 155 -3.26 1.48 -8.79
N ILE A 156 -2.16 0.76 -8.92
CA ILE A 156 -1.12 0.68 -7.91
C ILE A 156 -0.05 1.73 -8.20
N GLY A 157 0.34 2.47 -7.14
CA GLY A 157 1.58 3.22 -7.10
C GLY A 157 2.66 2.41 -6.41
N ILE A 158 3.84 2.35 -7.00
CA ILE A 158 5.05 1.73 -6.43
C ILE A 158 6.00 2.86 -6.10
N ALA A 159 6.38 3.03 -4.84
CA ALA A 159 7.24 4.13 -4.40
C ALA A 159 8.39 3.64 -3.52
N TYR A 160 9.62 3.92 -3.91
CA TYR A 160 10.80 3.67 -3.10
C TYR A 160 11.33 4.99 -2.52
N MET A 161 11.29 5.10 -1.20
CA MET A 161 11.58 6.34 -0.46
C MET A 161 13.08 6.68 -0.36
N SER A 162 13.87 6.22 -1.33
CA SER A 162 15.29 6.63 -1.46
C SER A 162 15.41 7.75 -2.49
N GLY A 163 16.04 8.85 -2.12
CA GLY A 163 16.29 9.96 -3.04
C GLY A 163 17.32 9.67 -4.14
N VAL A 164 18.06 8.56 -4.04
CA VAL A 164 19.21 8.25 -4.91
C VAL A 164 19.09 6.88 -5.57
N TYR A 165 18.66 5.88 -4.82
CA TYR A 165 18.68 4.49 -5.27
C TYR A 165 17.33 4.05 -5.81
N ARG A 166 17.34 2.96 -6.57
CA ARG A 166 16.18 2.39 -7.24
C ARG A 166 15.97 0.95 -6.82
N ILE A 167 14.80 0.42 -7.10
CA ILE A 167 14.44 -0.97 -6.86
C ILE A 167 14.09 -1.67 -8.16
N SER A 168 14.31 -2.98 -8.16
CA SER A 168 13.88 -3.88 -9.23
C SER A 168 13.14 -5.06 -8.62
N GLY A 169 12.07 -5.50 -9.29
CA GLY A 169 11.24 -6.58 -8.76
C GLY A 169 10.01 -6.83 -9.58
N GLY A 170 9.01 -7.34 -8.91
CA GLY A 170 7.73 -7.67 -9.51
C GLY A 170 6.57 -7.64 -8.53
N LEU A 171 5.39 -7.52 -9.12
CA LEU A 171 4.13 -7.45 -8.40
C LEU A 171 3.05 -8.18 -9.20
N SER A 172 2.14 -8.86 -8.50
CA SER A 172 0.90 -9.36 -9.06
C SER A 172 -0.29 -8.85 -8.26
N VAL A 173 -1.37 -8.52 -8.97
CA VAL A 173 -2.64 -8.06 -8.39
C VAL A 173 -3.71 -9.04 -8.84
N GLY A 174 -4.24 -9.80 -7.90
CA GLY A 174 -5.32 -10.77 -8.15
C GLY A 174 -6.69 -10.24 -7.73
N GLY A 175 -7.75 -10.85 -8.29
CA GLY A 175 -9.15 -10.47 -8.02
C GLY A 175 -9.70 -9.43 -8.99
N LEU A 176 -9.23 -9.43 -10.23
CA LEU A 176 -9.58 -8.44 -11.25
C LEU A 176 -10.55 -9.00 -12.29
N SER A 177 -11.46 -8.14 -12.79
CA SER A 177 -12.31 -8.41 -13.96
C SER A 177 -11.75 -7.86 -15.26
N GLY A 178 -10.75 -6.97 -15.20
CA GLY A 178 -10.13 -6.38 -16.37
C GLY A 178 -9.05 -5.37 -15.98
N ALA A 179 -8.26 -4.96 -16.99
CA ALA A 179 -7.31 -3.85 -16.87
C ALA A 179 -7.29 -3.07 -18.18
N GLN A 180 -7.07 -1.76 -18.08
CA GLN A 180 -6.87 -0.88 -19.23
C GLN A 180 -5.45 -1.07 -19.80
N ALA A 181 -5.21 -0.55 -20.99
CA ALA A 181 -3.85 -0.45 -21.51
C ALA A 181 -2.99 0.46 -20.61
N LEU A 182 -1.69 0.18 -20.56
CA LEU A 182 -0.77 1.02 -19.81
C LEU A 182 -0.71 2.41 -20.42
N ASP A 183 -1.01 3.43 -19.63
CA ASP A 183 -0.88 4.83 -20.00
C ASP A 183 0.56 5.28 -19.70
N VAL A 184 1.36 5.45 -20.75
CA VAL A 184 2.77 5.83 -20.64
C VAL A 184 2.97 7.23 -20.05
N ASP A 185 2.01 8.13 -20.25
CA ASP A 185 2.08 9.51 -19.73
C ASP A 185 1.79 9.56 -18.23
N ASN A 186 1.26 8.49 -17.65
CA ASN A 186 0.80 8.40 -16.27
C ASN A 186 1.57 7.36 -15.43
N THR A 187 2.71 6.86 -15.94
CA THR A 187 3.50 5.82 -15.27
C THR A 187 4.42 6.36 -14.17
N GLU A 188 4.70 7.66 -14.15
CA GLU A 188 5.50 8.26 -13.07
C GLU A 188 4.60 8.74 -11.93
N ALA A 189 4.95 8.36 -10.71
CA ALA A 189 4.36 8.92 -9.51
C ALA A 189 4.92 10.34 -9.27
N ALA A 190 4.05 11.30 -9.04
CA ALA A 190 4.42 12.69 -8.73
C ALA A 190 4.96 12.83 -7.31
#